data_a39697bd3be04d932949f2447aac7055
#
_entry.id   a39697bd3be04d932949f2447aac7055
#
_cell.length_a   1.000
_cell.length_b   1.000
_cell.length_c   1.000
_cell.angle_alpha   90.00
_cell.angle_beta   90.00
_cell.angle_gamma   90.00
#
_symmetry.space_group_name_H-M   'P 1'
#
loop_
_entity.id
_entity.type
_entity.pdbx_description
1 polymer ?
#
loop_
_entity_poly.entity_id
_entity_poly.type
_entity_poly.pdbx_seq_one_letter_code
_entity_poly.pdbx_strand_id
1 'polypeptide(L)'
;MTFKLPSTAQVRSLGDSLGMDLTDDYAKSFIDFIKPFGDGYRLLVALPDDVPEVKYPRGAYYRPEGDENKYGAWIAKSSIKGASAGKLAGKKVAVKDTYALAGVPLTNGASVLEGFVPEFDAPVITRLLDAGAEIVGKSVCEYFSFSGGAATSTSGPVQLHVEMDIQLVNRLSA
;
A
#
# COMPACT_ATOMS: atom_id res chain seq x y z
N MET A 1 15.18 4.33 16.13
CA MET A 1 15.57 5.74 15.81
C MET A 1 15.13 6.63 16.96
N THR A 2 15.97 7.51 17.51
CA THR A 2 15.55 8.39 18.62
C THR A 2 15.23 9.77 18.05
N PHE A 3 13.99 10.23 18.18
CA PHE A 3 13.60 11.58 17.79
C PHE A 3 14.31 12.62 18.67
N LYS A 4 15.00 13.57 18.05
CA LYS A 4 15.65 14.70 18.74
C LYS A 4 15.10 16.02 18.21
N LEU A 5 14.82 16.96 19.10
CA LEU A 5 14.50 18.33 18.68
C LEU A 5 15.72 18.97 18.02
N PRO A 6 15.50 19.85 17.03
CA PRO A 6 16.59 20.58 16.40
C PRO A 6 17.26 21.55 17.38
N SER A 7 18.53 21.83 17.16
CA SER A 7 19.22 22.92 17.85
C SER A 7 18.84 24.29 17.23
N THR A 8 19.05 25.38 17.95
CA THR A 8 18.89 26.74 17.45
C THR A 8 19.65 26.98 16.14
N ALA A 9 20.90 26.47 16.08
CA ALA A 9 21.73 26.58 14.88
C ALA A 9 21.12 25.84 13.67
N GLN A 10 20.53 24.65 13.87
CA GLN A 10 19.86 23.89 12.82
C GLN A 10 18.60 24.61 12.31
N VAL A 11 17.79 25.18 13.23
CA VAL A 11 16.60 25.95 12.83
C VAL A 11 16.99 27.17 12.00
N ARG A 12 18.04 27.90 12.40
CA ARG A 12 18.55 29.06 11.64
C ARG A 12 19.06 28.63 10.27
N SER A 13 19.91 27.58 10.22
CA SER A 13 20.44 27.08 8.94
C SER A 13 19.34 26.65 7.96
N LEU A 14 18.26 26.05 8.46
CA LEU A 14 17.09 25.74 7.63
C LEU A 14 16.38 27.01 7.18
N GLY A 15 16.22 28.01 8.07
CA GLY A 15 15.68 29.32 7.72
C GLY A 15 16.47 29.97 6.60
N ASP A 16 17.79 30.02 6.71
CA ASP A 16 18.68 30.59 5.70
C ASP A 16 18.49 29.89 4.34
N SER A 17 18.36 28.56 4.32
CA SER A 17 18.08 27.79 3.10
C SER A 17 16.73 28.12 2.43
N LEU A 18 15.79 28.68 3.18
CA LEU A 18 14.49 29.12 2.72
C LEU A 18 14.41 30.65 2.49
N GLY A 19 15.54 31.36 2.60
CA GLY A 19 15.61 32.81 2.46
C GLY A 19 15.01 33.58 3.65
N MET A 20 14.92 32.93 4.83
CA MET A 20 14.41 33.53 6.07
C MET A 20 15.56 33.92 6.98
N ASP A 21 15.67 35.19 7.36
CA ASP A 21 16.64 35.66 8.37
C ASP A 21 16.06 35.49 9.77
N LEU A 22 16.35 34.33 10.39
CA LEU A 22 15.81 34.00 11.71
C LEU A 22 16.77 34.42 12.82
N THR A 23 16.25 35.14 13.82
CA THR A 23 17.00 35.48 15.04
C THR A 23 17.11 34.26 15.97
N ASP A 24 18.07 34.26 16.88
CA ASP A 24 18.22 33.23 17.90
C ASP A 24 16.98 33.12 18.79
N ASP A 25 16.37 34.26 19.14
CA ASP A 25 15.18 34.26 19.98
C ASP A 25 13.96 33.68 19.27
N TYR A 26 13.82 33.95 17.96
CA TYR A 26 12.79 33.30 17.16
C TYR A 26 13.02 31.78 17.09
N ALA A 27 14.24 31.35 16.82
CA ALA A 27 14.57 29.94 16.73
C ALA A 27 14.33 29.20 18.07
N LYS A 28 14.62 29.83 19.22
CA LYS A 28 14.28 29.30 20.54
C LYS A 28 12.78 29.18 20.74
N SER A 29 12.04 30.24 20.44
CA SER A 29 10.56 30.25 20.56
C SER A 29 9.93 29.18 19.66
N PHE A 30 10.46 28.97 18.47
CA PHE A 30 10.01 27.91 17.57
C PHE A 30 10.28 26.52 18.14
N ILE A 31 11.45 26.30 18.74
CA ILE A 31 11.78 25.01 19.40
C ILE A 31 10.85 24.76 20.58
N ASP A 32 10.56 25.75 21.40
CA ASP A 32 9.62 25.65 22.51
C ASP A 32 8.20 25.34 22.01
N PHE A 33 7.77 25.95 20.91
CA PHE A 33 6.48 25.65 20.28
C PHE A 33 6.38 24.22 19.78
N ILE A 34 7.43 23.67 19.15
CA ILE A 34 7.41 22.29 18.61
C ILE A 34 7.72 21.21 19.66
N LYS A 35 8.19 21.58 20.85
CA LYS A 35 8.56 20.62 21.90
C LYS A 35 7.45 19.63 22.27
N PRO A 36 6.18 20.02 22.45
CA PRO A 36 5.09 19.08 22.75
C PRO A 36 4.90 18.04 21.64
N PHE A 37 5.09 18.43 20.38
CA PHE A 37 5.03 17.49 19.25
C PHE A 37 6.18 16.50 19.31
N GLY A 38 7.39 16.97 19.68
CA GLY A 38 8.54 16.10 19.88
C GLY A 38 8.32 15.05 20.97
N ASP A 39 7.66 15.42 22.05
CA ASP A 39 7.29 14.49 23.12
C ASP A 39 6.26 13.45 22.62
N GLY A 40 5.28 13.88 21.83
CA GLY A 40 4.33 12.98 21.15
C GLY A 40 5.03 11.97 20.22
N TYR A 41 6.00 12.42 19.42
CA TYR A 41 6.78 11.52 18.55
C TYR A 41 7.63 10.52 19.35
N ARG A 42 8.20 10.91 20.49
CA ARG A 42 8.93 9.96 21.36
C ARG A 42 8.02 8.87 21.90
N LEU A 43 6.79 9.22 22.28
CA LEU A 43 5.79 8.24 22.71
C LEU A 43 5.43 7.29 21.56
N LEU A 44 5.17 7.81 20.36
CA LEU A 44 4.85 6.99 19.18
C LEU A 44 5.99 6.01 18.84
N VAL A 45 7.24 6.49 18.85
CA VAL A 45 8.42 5.64 18.57
C VAL A 45 8.64 4.58 19.65
N ALA A 46 8.15 4.80 20.87
CA ALA A 46 8.24 3.84 21.96
C ALA A 46 7.11 2.79 21.97
N LEU A 47 6.05 3.00 21.17
CA LEU A 47 5.01 1.98 21.03
C LEU A 47 5.55 0.76 20.27
N PRO A 48 5.16 -0.45 20.68
CA PRO A 48 5.48 -1.64 19.90
C PRO A 48 4.82 -1.58 18.53
N ASP A 49 5.53 -2.06 17.51
CA ASP A 49 4.94 -2.28 16.19
C ASP A 49 3.98 -3.48 16.28
N ASP A 50 2.68 -3.20 16.23
CA ASP A 50 1.65 -4.23 16.16
C ASP A 50 1.42 -4.63 14.70
N VAL A 51 2.39 -5.36 14.14
CA VAL A 51 2.31 -5.89 12.78
C VAL A 51 1.51 -7.19 12.79
N PRO A 52 0.40 -7.29 12.03
CA PRO A 52 -0.40 -8.51 11.98
C PRO A 52 0.42 -9.73 11.52
N GLU A 53 0.21 -10.87 12.18
CA GLU A 53 0.85 -12.13 11.81
C GLU A 53 0.36 -12.61 10.43
N VAL A 54 1.30 -13.10 9.61
CA VAL A 54 1.00 -13.75 8.33
C VAL A 54 0.69 -15.22 8.58
N LYS A 55 -0.58 -15.57 8.73
CA LYS A 55 -1.04 -16.91 9.14
C LYS A 55 -0.84 -18.00 8.08
N TYR A 56 -0.92 -17.66 6.81
CA TYR A 56 -0.98 -18.64 5.72
C TYR A 56 0.33 -18.67 4.94
N PRO A 57 0.81 -19.86 4.51
CA PRO A 57 2.03 -19.95 3.70
C PRO A 57 1.96 -19.13 2.43
N ARG A 58 3.08 -18.50 2.06
CA ARG A 58 3.24 -17.74 0.82
C ARG A 58 3.93 -18.61 -0.22
N GLY A 59 3.32 -18.67 -1.41
CA GLY A 59 3.95 -19.18 -2.62
C GLY A 59 4.65 -18.06 -3.39
N ALA A 60 5.30 -18.44 -4.49
CA ALA A 60 5.83 -17.46 -5.42
C ALA A 60 4.69 -16.67 -6.08
N TYR A 61 4.95 -15.40 -6.37
CA TYR A 61 4.14 -14.60 -7.27
C TYR A 61 4.88 -14.42 -8.60
N TYR A 62 4.16 -14.09 -9.65
CA TYR A 62 4.73 -13.70 -10.93
C TYR A 62 3.87 -12.63 -11.61
N ARG A 63 4.49 -11.85 -12.49
CA ARG A 63 3.78 -10.91 -13.35
C ARG A 63 3.36 -11.63 -14.62
N PRO A 64 2.06 -11.78 -14.89
CA PRO A 64 1.62 -12.43 -16.13
C PRO A 64 1.86 -11.53 -17.34
N GLU A 65 2.21 -12.13 -18.47
CA GLU A 65 2.52 -11.44 -19.72
C GLU A 65 1.75 -12.06 -20.89
N GLY A 66 1.75 -11.37 -22.04
CA GLY A 66 1.12 -11.85 -23.27
C GLY A 66 -0.36 -12.21 -23.08
N ASP A 67 -0.76 -13.36 -23.59
CA ASP A 67 -2.16 -13.82 -23.58
C ASP A 67 -2.72 -14.03 -22.18
N GLU A 68 -1.87 -14.30 -21.18
CA GLU A 68 -2.30 -14.46 -19.80
C GLU A 68 -2.72 -13.13 -19.16
N ASN A 69 -2.26 -11.99 -19.70
CA ASN A 69 -2.63 -10.64 -19.27
C ASN A 69 -3.05 -9.74 -20.43
N LYS A 70 -3.64 -10.31 -21.48
CA LYS A 70 -4.00 -9.59 -22.71
C LYS A 70 -4.86 -8.35 -22.50
N TYR A 71 -5.58 -8.28 -21.38
CA TYR A 71 -6.41 -7.12 -21.02
C TYR A 71 -5.71 -6.16 -20.03
N GLY A 72 -4.48 -6.44 -19.62
CA GLY A 72 -3.75 -5.62 -18.65
C GLY A 72 -4.37 -5.62 -17.26
N ALA A 73 -5.17 -6.63 -16.89
CA ALA A 73 -5.96 -6.63 -15.67
C ALA A 73 -5.16 -7.05 -14.40
N TRP A 74 -3.99 -7.68 -14.57
CA TRP A 74 -3.22 -8.23 -13.47
C TRP A 74 -1.91 -7.46 -13.23
N ILE A 75 -1.66 -7.12 -11.97
CA ILE A 75 -0.35 -6.67 -11.49
C ILE A 75 0.53 -7.87 -11.17
N ALA A 76 -0.03 -8.86 -10.46
CA ALA A 76 0.66 -10.08 -10.09
C ALA A 76 -0.35 -11.22 -9.95
N LYS A 77 0.09 -12.43 -10.30
CA LYS A 77 -0.62 -13.68 -9.97
C LYS A 77 0.09 -14.40 -8.84
N SER A 78 -0.69 -15.09 -8.02
CA SER A 78 -0.25 -15.87 -6.87
C SER A 78 -1.20 -17.05 -6.67
N SER A 79 -0.87 -17.95 -5.74
CA SER A 79 -1.76 -18.99 -5.26
C SER A 79 -1.57 -19.11 -3.76
N ILE A 80 -2.38 -18.38 -3.00
CA ILE A 80 -2.33 -18.36 -1.55
C ILE A 80 -3.62 -18.96 -1.05
N LYS A 81 -3.53 -20.19 -0.55
CA LYS A 81 -4.68 -20.94 -0.06
C LYS A 81 -4.95 -20.60 1.40
N GLY A 82 -6.20 -20.32 1.71
CA GLY A 82 -6.69 -20.12 3.06
C GLY A 82 -7.01 -21.42 3.80
N ALA A 83 -7.88 -21.32 4.80
CA ALA A 83 -8.37 -22.46 5.56
C ALA A 83 -9.02 -23.50 4.63
N SER A 84 -8.91 -24.79 5.01
CA SER A 84 -9.49 -25.90 4.23
C SER A 84 -11.03 -25.93 4.25
N ALA A 85 -11.65 -25.19 5.17
CA ALA A 85 -13.09 -25.08 5.34
C ALA A 85 -13.49 -23.63 5.57
N GLY A 86 -14.77 -23.29 5.33
CA GLY A 86 -15.32 -21.96 5.55
C GLY A 86 -16.29 -21.57 4.45
N LYS A 87 -16.91 -20.40 4.60
CA LYS A 87 -17.95 -19.89 3.66
C LYS A 87 -17.42 -19.66 2.24
N LEU A 88 -16.11 -19.47 2.10
CA LEU A 88 -15.43 -19.21 0.82
C LEU A 88 -14.56 -20.39 0.36
N ALA A 89 -14.70 -21.57 0.98
CA ALA A 89 -13.94 -22.76 0.58
C ALA A 89 -14.15 -23.06 -0.92
N GLY A 90 -13.04 -23.24 -1.65
CA GLY A 90 -13.03 -23.45 -3.10
C GLY A 90 -13.29 -22.19 -3.94
N LYS A 91 -13.48 -21.02 -3.33
CA LYS A 91 -13.61 -19.75 -4.05
C LYS A 91 -12.24 -19.13 -4.31
N LYS A 92 -12.04 -18.65 -5.55
CA LYS A 92 -10.87 -17.90 -5.97
C LYS A 92 -11.18 -16.41 -5.92
N VAL A 93 -10.28 -15.63 -5.32
CA VAL A 93 -10.44 -14.19 -5.12
C VAL A 93 -9.26 -13.46 -5.73
N ALA A 94 -9.51 -12.54 -6.64
CA ALA A 94 -8.59 -11.50 -7.04
C ALA A 94 -8.75 -10.30 -6.11
N VAL A 95 -7.66 -9.76 -5.59
CA VAL A 95 -7.70 -8.58 -4.72
C VAL A 95 -7.17 -7.37 -5.44
N LYS A 96 -7.76 -6.21 -5.18
CA LYS A 96 -7.31 -4.95 -5.80
C LYS A 96 -5.90 -4.61 -5.29
N ASP A 97 -5.08 -3.99 -6.13
CA ASP A 97 -3.69 -3.62 -5.77
C ASP A 97 -3.57 -2.50 -4.71
N THR A 98 -4.66 -2.13 -4.07
CA THR A 98 -4.70 -1.27 -2.87
C THR A 98 -4.51 -2.03 -1.56
N TYR A 99 -4.70 -3.36 -1.58
CA TYR A 99 -4.60 -4.17 -0.37
C TYR A 99 -3.21 -4.74 -0.21
N ALA A 100 -2.64 -4.58 0.99
CA ALA A 100 -1.40 -5.25 1.36
C ALA A 100 -1.63 -6.77 1.39
N LEU A 101 -0.80 -7.49 0.65
CA LEU A 101 -0.72 -8.95 0.59
C LEU A 101 0.74 -9.31 0.81
N ALA A 102 1.05 -9.88 1.96
CA ALA A 102 2.42 -10.17 2.36
C ALA A 102 3.18 -10.95 1.29
N GLY A 103 4.38 -10.49 0.96
CA GLY A 103 5.26 -11.11 -0.04
C GLY A 103 4.86 -10.86 -1.50
N VAL A 104 3.83 -10.08 -1.78
CA VAL A 104 3.40 -9.73 -3.14
C VAL A 104 3.48 -8.21 -3.34
N PRO A 105 4.10 -7.70 -4.43
CA PRO A 105 4.25 -6.27 -4.66
C PRO A 105 2.95 -5.49 -4.55
N LEU A 106 3.03 -4.27 -4.01
CA LEU A 106 1.92 -3.34 -3.89
C LEU A 106 2.35 -2.01 -4.50
N THR A 107 1.72 -1.64 -5.61
CA THR A 107 1.99 -0.37 -6.29
C THR A 107 0.87 0.64 -6.06
N ASN A 108 -0.33 0.19 -5.71
CA ASN A 108 -1.53 1.02 -5.68
C ASN A 108 -1.68 1.86 -6.97
N GLY A 109 -1.28 1.28 -8.10
CA GLY A 109 -1.26 1.94 -9.40
C GLY A 109 -0.22 3.06 -9.57
N ALA A 110 0.61 3.32 -8.55
CA ALA A 110 1.50 4.48 -8.49
C ALA A 110 2.99 4.08 -8.57
N SER A 111 3.75 4.78 -9.43
CA SER A 111 5.19 4.55 -9.63
C SER A 111 6.02 4.78 -8.37
N VAL A 112 5.58 5.66 -7.49
CA VAL A 112 6.30 5.96 -6.23
C VAL A 112 6.35 4.77 -5.26
N LEU A 113 5.49 3.76 -5.45
CA LEU A 113 5.47 2.52 -4.68
C LEU A 113 6.10 1.35 -5.43
N GLU A 114 6.69 1.58 -6.59
CA GLU A 114 7.36 0.54 -7.35
C GLU A 114 8.49 -0.10 -6.53
N GLY A 115 8.49 -1.43 -6.45
CA GLY A 115 9.42 -2.20 -5.63
C GLY A 115 9.01 -2.37 -4.16
N PHE A 116 7.92 -1.75 -3.71
CA PHE A 116 7.42 -1.98 -2.34
C PHE A 116 6.72 -3.34 -2.23
N VAL A 117 7.17 -4.16 -1.29
CA VAL A 117 6.58 -5.47 -0.97
C VAL A 117 6.20 -5.47 0.52
N PRO A 118 4.89 -5.52 0.85
CA PRO A 118 4.46 -5.54 2.23
C PRO A 118 4.85 -6.85 2.94
N GLU A 119 5.19 -6.74 4.23
CA GLU A 119 5.52 -7.88 5.10
C GLU A 119 4.30 -8.41 5.89
N PHE A 120 3.13 -7.78 5.72
CA PHE A 120 1.90 -8.11 6.41
C PHE A 120 0.71 -8.14 5.46
N ASP A 121 -0.37 -8.78 5.91
CA ASP A 121 -1.65 -8.79 5.21
C ASP A 121 -2.57 -7.68 5.73
N ALA A 122 -3.27 -7.03 4.84
CA ALA A 122 -4.43 -6.24 5.24
C ALA A 122 -5.45 -7.15 5.96
N PRO A 123 -6.14 -6.69 7.01
CA PRO A 123 -7.08 -7.51 7.78
C PRO A 123 -8.16 -8.20 6.92
N VAL A 124 -8.59 -7.58 5.83
CA VAL A 124 -9.54 -8.19 4.90
C VAL A 124 -8.97 -9.44 4.21
N ILE A 125 -7.66 -9.42 3.88
CA ILE A 125 -6.97 -10.59 3.27
C ILE A 125 -6.98 -11.76 4.25
N THR A 126 -6.59 -11.53 5.51
CA THR A 126 -6.62 -12.56 6.55
C THR A 126 -8.03 -13.12 6.71
N ARG A 127 -9.07 -12.27 6.74
CA ARG A 127 -10.48 -12.71 6.85
C ARG A 127 -10.95 -13.53 5.65
N LEU A 128 -10.54 -13.20 4.43
CA LEU A 128 -10.84 -13.98 3.24
C LEU A 128 -10.19 -15.37 3.30
N LEU A 129 -8.93 -15.42 3.72
CA LEU A 129 -8.18 -16.67 3.88
C LEU A 129 -8.75 -17.51 5.03
N ASP A 130 -9.10 -16.89 6.18
CA ASP A 130 -9.77 -17.58 7.31
C ASP A 130 -11.12 -18.17 6.89
N ALA A 131 -11.82 -17.54 5.94
CA ALA A 131 -13.07 -18.05 5.38
C ALA A 131 -12.87 -19.17 4.32
N GLY A 132 -11.63 -19.55 4.01
CA GLY A 132 -11.29 -20.64 3.09
C GLY A 132 -11.08 -20.21 1.63
N ALA A 133 -11.00 -18.91 1.33
CA ALA A 133 -10.71 -18.46 -0.03
C ALA A 133 -9.27 -18.76 -0.47
N GLU A 134 -9.05 -18.86 -1.77
CA GLU A 134 -7.73 -18.81 -2.41
C GLU A 134 -7.53 -17.43 -3.04
N ILE A 135 -6.47 -16.71 -2.65
CA ILE A 135 -6.09 -15.46 -3.33
C ILE A 135 -5.25 -15.81 -4.56
N VAL A 136 -5.77 -15.50 -5.74
CA VAL A 136 -5.14 -15.87 -7.04
C VAL A 136 -4.31 -14.75 -7.66
N GLY A 137 -4.27 -13.59 -7.05
CA GLY A 137 -3.45 -12.47 -7.51
C GLY A 137 -4.03 -11.11 -7.17
N LYS A 138 -3.34 -10.08 -7.67
CA LYS A 138 -3.69 -8.68 -7.50
C LYS A 138 -4.11 -8.06 -8.83
N SER A 139 -5.28 -7.45 -8.86
CA SER A 139 -5.77 -6.73 -10.03
C SER A 139 -5.23 -5.31 -10.07
N VAL A 140 -5.05 -4.79 -11.30
CA VAL A 140 -4.66 -3.41 -11.55
C VAL A 140 -5.64 -2.45 -10.90
N CYS A 141 -5.15 -1.37 -10.33
CA CYS A 141 -5.92 -0.19 -9.97
C CYS A 141 -5.30 1.05 -10.62
N GLU A 142 -6.06 2.10 -10.71
CA GLU A 142 -5.57 3.40 -11.13
C GLU A 142 -4.64 4.04 -10.11
N TYR A 143 -4.01 5.16 -10.49
CA TYR A 143 -3.05 5.86 -9.65
C TYR A 143 -3.67 6.27 -8.31
N PHE A 144 -3.19 5.67 -7.20
CA PHE A 144 -3.74 5.76 -5.84
C PHE A 144 -5.25 5.47 -5.72
N SER A 145 -5.85 4.81 -6.70
CA SER A 145 -7.29 4.52 -6.72
C SER A 145 -8.18 5.77 -6.59
N PHE A 146 -7.71 6.90 -7.13
CA PHE A 146 -8.33 8.20 -6.92
C PHE A 146 -9.45 8.51 -7.91
N SER A 147 -9.42 7.95 -9.12
CA SER A 147 -10.43 8.21 -10.16
C SER A 147 -11.25 6.96 -10.51
N GLY A 148 -12.28 7.10 -11.32
CA GLY A 148 -13.16 6.00 -11.74
C GLY A 148 -12.72 5.27 -13.02
N GLY A 149 -11.54 5.60 -13.58
CA GLY A 149 -11.04 5.05 -14.83
C GLY A 149 -9.73 4.29 -14.67
N ALA A 150 -9.56 3.13 -15.30
CA ALA A 150 -8.37 2.31 -15.20
C ALA A 150 -7.22 2.75 -16.13
N ALA A 151 -7.20 4.02 -16.57
CA ALA A 151 -6.23 4.52 -17.56
C ALA A 151 -4.94 5.09 -16.96
N THR A 152 -4.94 5.41 -15.67
CA THR A 152 -3.84 6.14 -15.00
C THR A 152 -2.84 5.25 -14.27
N SER A 153 -3.04 3.93 -14.27
CA SER A 153 -2.12 2.99 -13.65
C SER A 153 -0.75 3.02 -14.31
N THR A 154 0.32 2.92 -13.49
CA THR A 154 1.70 2.76 -14.02
C THR A 154 1.90 1.47 -14.80
N SER A 155 1.09 0.45 -14.57
CA SER A 155 1.11 -0.80 -15.36
C SER A 155 0.45 -0.66 -16.73
N GLY A 156 -0.08 0.52 -17.06
CA GLY A 156 -0.84 0.78 -18.27
C GLY A 156 -2.35 0.61 -18.09
N PRO A 157 -3.13 0.98 -19.11
CA PRO A 157 -4.59 0.93 -19.04
C PRO A 157 -5.09 -0.51 -19.07
N VAL A 158 -6.16 -0.76 -18.30
CA VAL A 158 -6.93 -2.01 -18.39
C VAL A 158 -7.88 -1.92 -19.58
N GLN A 159 -7.86 -2.93 -20.43
CA GLN A 159 -8.73 -3.00 -21.61
C GLN A 159 -10.06 -3.66 -21.25
N LEU A 160 -11.17 -3.03 -21.64
CA LEU A 160 -12.47 -3.64 -21.53
C LEU A 160 -12.65 -4.66 -22.67
N HIS A 161 -12.87 -5.93 -22.35
CA HIS A 161 -13.30 -6.92 -23.30
C HIS A 161 -14.82 -6.85 -23.43
N VAL A 162 -15.30 -6.33 -24.55
CA VAL A 162 -16.73 -6.30 -24.89
C VAL A 162 -17.10 -7.59 -25.62
N GLU A 163 -17.18 -8.69 -24.90
CA GLU A 163 -18.14 -9.74 -25.21
C GLU A 163 -19.37 -9.46 -24.36
N MET A 164 -20.55 -9.45 -24.94
CA MET A 164 -21.78 -8.85 -24.41
C MET A 164 -22.30 -9.37 -23.07
N ASP A 165 -21.53 -10.09 -22.28
CA ASP A 165 -21.99 -10.70 -21.03
C ASP A 165 -21.17 -10.36 -19.74
N ILE A 166 -20.19 -9.45 -19.79
CA ILE A 166 -19.36 -9.20 -18.60
C ILE A 166 -19.29 -7.72 -18.22
N GLN A 167 -20.27 -7.27 -17.44
CA GLN A 167 -20.21 -6.04 -16.64
C GLN A 167 -19.34 -6.17 -15.38
N LEU A 168 -18.41 -7.11 -15.32
CA LEU A 168 -17.72 -7.45 -14.05
C LEU A 168 -16.45 -6.64 -13.80
N VAL A 169 -15.74 -6.16 -14.81
CA VAL A 169 -14.44 -5.50 -14.62
C VAL A 169 -14.60 -4.09 -14.05
N ASN A 170 -15.63 -3.36 -14.41
CA ASN A 170 -15.88 -2.01 -13.88
C ASN A 170 -16.40 -1.98 -12.43
N ARG A 171 -16.92 -3.08 -11.91
CA ARG A 171 -17.37 -3.16 -10.51
C ARG A 171 -16.26 -3.51 -9.52
N LEU A 172 -15.12 -3.97 -10.00
CA LEU A 172 -13.95 -4.26 -9.15
C LEU A 172 -13.01 -3.06 -9.02
N SER A 173 -13.19 -2.03 -9.84
CA SER A 173 -12.41 -0.78 -9.81
C SER A 173 -13.19 0.42 -9.22
N ALA A 174 -14.45 0.25 -8.84
CA ALA A 174 -15.29 1.26 -8.20
C ALA A 174 -15.35 1.09 -6.67
#